data_9004207d3077af9a7bc754c19b61e0bc
#
_entry.id   9004207d3077af9a7bc754c19b61e0bc
#
_cell.length_a   1.000
_cell.length_b   1.000
_cell.length_c   1.000
_cell.angle_alpha   90.00
_cell.angle_beta   90.00
_cell.angle_gamma   90.00
#
_symmetry.space_group_name_H-M   'P 1'
#
loop_
_entity.id
_entity.type
_entity.pdbx_description
1 polymer ?
#
loop_
_entity_poly.entity_id
_entity_poly.type
_entity_poly.pdbx_seq_one_letter_code
_entity_poly.pdbx_strand_id
1 'polypeptide(L)'
;MVEQDARSKRYRLSLEFFALAANAGKTGNLRDLVRPSLLRLSASLGDSLFLLARSGFDAICLDRSEGPYPIRTFTGDIGGRVALGVGQGSLAILAFLPEEERETVIRYNLPRLKDFHLYDEVLLRSEVESVRNLGYAARNTGVLEGMAGLAVPILNRDGYAVAALSVATISDRLGPSRLPMVVELLKREAAAIGPRLNPFDPTLRRPSQTFGG
;
A
#
# COMPACT_ATOMS: atom_id res chain seq x y z
N MET A 1 15.87 7.00 -22.35
CA MET A 1 15.14 7.25 -21.09
C MET A 1 16.01 7.74 -19.93
N VAL A 2 17.32 7.56 -20.02
CA VAL A 2 18.30 8.09 -19.06
C VAL A 2 19.28 8.97 -19.84
N GLU A 3 19.56 10.17 -19.33
CA GLU A 3 20.51 11.12 -19.89
C GLU A 3 21.69 11.23 -18.96
N GLN A 4 22.90 11.33 -19.53
CA GLN A 4 24.11 11.62 -18.77
C GLN A 4 24.53 13.07 -18.99
N ASP A 5 24.72 13.81 -17.92
CA ASP A 5 25.32 15.14 -17.97
C ASP A 5 26.78 15.04 -18.40
N ALA A 6 27.12 15.75 -19.48
CA ALA A 6 28.43 15.63 -20.11
C ALA A 6 29.58 16.16 -19.20
N ARG A 7 29.29 17.09 -18.28
CA ARG A 7 30.29 17.69 -17.38
C ARG A 7 30.44 16.90 -16.08
N SER A 8 29.31 16.65 -15.39
CA SER A 8 29.31 16.01 -14.06
C SER A 8 29.32 14.49 -14.13
N LYS A 9 29.11 13.90 -15.32
CA LYS A 9 28.93 12.45 -15.53
C LYS A 9 27.77 11.82 -14.74
N ARG A 10 26.93 12.63 -14.11
CA ARG A 10 25.75 12.18 -13.37
C ARG A 10 24.64 11.79 -14.33
N TYR A 11 23.86 10.79 -13.94
CA TYR A 11 22.67 10.33 -14.68
C TYR A 11 21.42 11.00 -14.12
N ARG A 12 20.48 11.32 -15.03
CA ARG A 12 19.13 11.81 -14.71
C ARG A 12 18.10 11.10 -15.57
N LEU A 13 16.86 11.06 -15.09
CA LEU A 13 15.74 10.62 -15.91
C LEU A 13 15.47 11.66 -17.00
N SER A 14 15.28 11.20 -18.24
CA SER A 14 14.97 12.07 -19.37
C SER A 14 13.49 12.51 -19.36
N LEU A 15 13.17 13.48 -20.21
CA LEU A 15 11.80 13.98 -20.37
C LEU A 15 10.82 12.90 -20.86
N GLU A 16 11.31 11.85 -21.53
CA GLU A 16 10.50 10.72 -21.97
C GLU A 16 9.83 9.99 -20.80
N PHE A 17 10.47 9.92 -19.61
CA PHE A 17 9.83 9.38 -18.42
C PHE A 17 8.60 10.16 -18.01
N PHE A 18 8.68 11.49 -18.10
CA PHE A 18 7.52 12.35 -17.83
C PHE A 18 6.40 12.12 -18.83
N ALA A 19 6.73 12.00 -20.12
CA ALA A 19 5.75 11.74 -21.18
C ALA A 19 5.07 10.37 -21.00
N LEU A 20 5.83 9.33 -20.63
CA LEU A 20 5.29 8.00 -20.32
C LEU A 20 4.37 8.03 -19.11
N ALA A 21 4.77 8.70 -18.02
CA ALA A 21 3.95 8.83 -16.82
C ALA A 21 2.66 9.60 -17.08
N ALA A 22 2.71 10.67 -17.87
CA ALA A 22 1.53 11.45 -18.28
C ALA A 22 0.56 10.62 -19.13
N ASN A 23 1.07 9.76 -20.00
CA ASN A 23 0.22 8.86 -20.80
C ASN A 23 -0.36 7.72 -19.96
N ALA A 24 0.40 7.16 -19.01
CA ALA A 24 -0.10 6.15 -18.10
C ALA A 24 -1.23 6.67 -17.18
N GLY A 25 -1.24 7.96 -16.87
CA GLY A 25 -2.28 8.60 -16.05
C GLY A 25 -3.60 8.92 -16.77
N LYS A 26 -3.68 8.79 -18.09
CA LYS A 26 -4.87 9.20 -18.87
C LYS A 26 -6.08 8.27 -18.75
N THR A 27 -5.93 7.10 -18.20
CA THR A 27 -7.00 6.07 -18.14
C THR A 27 -7.56 5.92 -16.73
N GLY A 28 -8.16 6.99 -16.15
CA GLY A 28 -8.95 6.92 -14.91
C GLY A 28 -8.26 6.08 -13.82
N ASN A 29 -7.10 6.50 -13.37
CA ASN A 29 -6.25 5.67 -12.53
C ASN A 29 -6.75 5.60 -11.08
N LEU A 30 -6.41 4.54 -10.40
CA LEU A 30 -6.70 4.31 -8.99
C LEU A 30 -6.32 5.52 -8.11
N ARG A 31 -5.23 6.22 -8.41
CA ARG A 31 -4.77 7.39 -7.68
C ARG A 31 -5.81 8.51 -7.67
N ASP A 32 -6.34 8.87 -8.85
CA ASP A 32 -7.33 9.96 -8.97
C ASP A 32 -8.66 9.58 -8.31
N LEU A 33 -9.04 8.30 -8.39
CA LEU A 33 -10.23 7.78 -7.72
C LEU A 33 -10.12 7.90 -6.19
N VAL A 34 -8.94 7.61 -5.64
CA VAL A 34 -8.71 7.53 -4.18
C VAL A 34 -8.30 8.88 -3.57
N ARG A 35 -7.73 9.79 -4.36
CA ARG A 35 -7.23 11.09 -3.86
C ARG A 35 -8.24 11.86 -2.99
N PRO A 36 -9.53 11.99 -3.33
CA PRO A 36 -10.51 12.66 -2.47
C PRO A 36 -10.68 12.00 -1.10
N SER A 37 -10.60 10.66 -1.05
CA SER A 37 -10.69 9.89 0.20
C SER A 37 -9.45 10.11 1.08
N LEU A 38 -8.25 10.14 0.50
CA LEU A 38 -7.03 10.46 1.24
C LEU A 38 -7.09 11.84 1.87
N LEU A 39 -7.58 12.85 1.14
CA LEU A 39 -7.71 14.21 1.64
C LEU A 39 -8.72 14.31 2.80
N ARG A 40 -9.89 13.66 2.66
CA ARG A 40 -10.89 13.64 3.74
C ARG A 40 -10.35 12.94 4.99
N LEU A 41 -9.72 11.78 4.82
CA LEU A 41 -9.17 10.99 5.93
C LEU A 41 -8.04 11.75 6.63
N SER A 42 -7.10 12.34 5.90
CA SER A 42 -5.99 13.10 6.51
C SER A 42 -6.48 14.33 7.26
N ALA A 43 -7.48 15.04 6.74
CA ALA A 43 -8.11 16.17 7.42
C ALA A 43 -8.86 15.74 8.70
N SER A 44 -9.57 14.59 8.65
CA SER A 44 -10.36 14.10 9.80
C SER A 44 -9.49 13.48 10.89
N LEU A 45 -8.45 12.72 10.50
CA LEU A 45 -7.59 11.99 11.45
C LEU A 45 -6.40 12.81 11.93
N GLY A 46 -5.96 13.76 11.11
CA GLY A 46 -4.77 14.57 11.38
C GLY A 46 -3.44 13.84 11.12
N ASP A 47 -3.48 12.60 10.68
CA ASP A 47 -2.32 11.73 10.47
C ASP A 47 -1.94 11.62 8.99
N SER A 48 -0.84 10.93 8.70
CA SER A 48 -0.40 10.65 7.34
C SER A 48 -1.15 9.44 6.76
N LEU A 49 -1.78 9.63 5.61
CA LEU A 49 -2.53 8.63 4.86
C LEU A 49 -1.78 8.24 3.58
N PHE A 50 -1.84 6.97 3.22
CA PHE A 50 -1.15 6.41 2.07
C PHE A 50 -2.09 5.55 1.25
N LEU A 51 -1.94 5.62 -0.06
CA LEU A 51 -2.48 4.66 -1.01
C LEU A 51 -1.34 3.75 -1.46
N LEU A 52 -1.44 2.49 -1.11
CA LEU A 52 -0.52 1.46 -1.56
C LEU A 52 -1.21 0.56 -2.58
N ALA A 53 -0.53 0.25 -3.69
CA ALA A 53 -1.04 -0.70 -4.69
C ALA A 53 -0.06 -1.85 -4.89
N ARG A 54 -0.58 -3.01 -5.25
CA ARG A 54 0.24 -4.17 -5.56
C ARG A 54 1.02 -3.98 -6.85
N SER A 55 2.28 -4.36 -6.85
CA SER A 55 3.14 -4.46 -8.03
C SER A 55 4.00 -5.73 -7.95
N GLY A 56 3.53 -6.82 -8.52
CA GLY A 56 4.18 -8.12 -8.42
C GLY A 56 4.22 -8.63 -6.98
N PHE A 57 5.43 -8.78 -6.44
CA PHE A 57 5.70 -9.21 -5.06
C PHE A 57 5.81 -8.07 -4.06
N ASP A 58 5.62 -6.83 -4.52
CA ASP A 58 5.78 -5.61 -3.73
C ASP A 58 4.48 -4.81 -3.65
N ALA A 59 4.44 -3.87 -2.71
CA ALA A 59 3.50 -2.75 -2.69
C ALA A 59 4.25 -1.47 -3.04
N ILE A 60 3.62 -0.61 -3.85
CA ILE A 60 4.13 0.72 -4.22
C ILE A 60 3.22 1.77 -3.62
N CYS A 61 3.80 2.82 -3.05
CA CYS A 61 3.06 4.01 -2.66
C CYS A 61 2.69 4.83 -3.91
N LEU A 62 1.41 4.85 -4.25
CA LEU A 62 0.89 5.62 -5.39
C LEU A 62 0.57 7.06 -5.03
N ASP A 63 0.12 7.29 -3.78
CA ASP A 63 -0.24 8.62 -3.31
C ASP A 63 -0.18 8.70 -1.79
N ARG A 64 -0.03 9.93 -1.27
CA ARG A 64 -0.10 10.21 0.17
C ARG A 64 -0.77 11.55 0.44
N SER A 65 -1.34 11.69 1.62
CA SER A 65 -1.84 12.95 2.15
C SER A 65 -1.39 13.11 3.59
N GLU A 66 -0.81 14.23 3.90
CA GLU A 66 -0.33 14.55 5.25
C GLU A 66 -1.36 15.39 5.99
N GLY A 67 -1.70 14.98 7.21
CA GLY A 67 -2.43 15.81 8.15
C GLY A 67 -1.48 16.73 8.94
N PRO A 68 -2.02 17.50 9.93
CA PRO A 68 -1.21 18.38 10.77
C PRO A 68 -0.17 17.67 11.64
N TYR A 69 -0.25 16.35 11.76
CA TYR A 69 0.75 15.51 12.45
C TYR A 69 1.45 14.56 11.46
N PRO A 70 2.26 15.09 10.54
CA PRO A 70 2.88 14.28 9.49
C PRO A 70 3.97 13.39 10.09
N ILE A 71 3.96 12.12 9.67
CA ILE A 71 5.01 11.17 9.99
C ILE A 71 5.71 10.76 8.70
N ARG A 72 7.04 10.84 8.70
CA ARG A 72 7.87 10.30 7.61
C ARG A 72 8.17 8.83 7.91
N THR A 73 7.76 7.95 7.01
CA THR A 73 8.04 6.52 7.07
C THR A 73 8.98 6.12 5.95
N PHE A 74 9.70 5.02 6.10
CA PHE A 74 10.57 4.46 5.05
C PHE A 74 9.84 4.20 3.74
N THR A 75 8.55 3.94 3.81
CA THR A 75 7.70 3.57 2.68
C THR A 75 6.88 4.73 2.15
N GLY A 76 7.03 5.90 2.75
CA GLY A 76 6.07 7.00 2.64
C GLY A 76 6.24 7.91 1.45
N ASP A 77 7.30 7.78 0.67
CA ASP A 77 7.44 8.59 -0.55
C ASP A 77 6.68 7.97 -1.70
N ILE A 78 6.03 8.83 -2.51
CA ILE A 78 5.34 8.38 -3.72
C ILE A 78 6.37 7.71 -4.64
N GLY A 79 6.05 6.50 -5.10
CA GLY A 79 6.97 5.62 -5.82
C GLY A 79 7.80 4.70 -4.91
N GLY A 80 7.80 4.93 -3.58
CA GLY A 80 8.44 4.05 -2.61
C GLY A 80 7.87 2.64 -2.67
N ARG A 81 8.71 1.63 -2.48
CA ARG A 81 8.38 0.22 -2.69
C ARG A 81 8.77 -0.61 -1.49
N VAL A 82 7.90 -1.53 -1.08
CA VAL A 82 8.16 -2.51 -0.02
C VAL A 82 7.68 -3.89 -0.43
N ALA A 83 8.33 -4.92 0.09
CA ALA A 83 7.87 -6.30 -0.09
C ALA A 83 6.47 -6.47 0.54
N LEU A 84 5.58 -7.22 -0.14
CA LEU A 84 4.29 -7.59 0.45
C LEU A 84 4.54 -8.39 1.73
N GLY A 85 3.93 -7.94 2.85
CA GLY A 85 4.16 -8.42 4.19
C GLY A 85 4.87 -7.42 5.11
N VAL A 86 5.58 -6.40 4.57
CA VAL A 86 6.26 -5.37 5.36
C VAL A 86 5.34 -4.17 5.62
N GLY A 87 4.97 -3.96 6.87
CA GLY A 87 4.07 -2.87 7.28
C GLY A 87 2.60 -3.15 6.94
N GLN A 88 1.72 -2.33 7.50
CA GLN A 88 0.28 -2.64 7.55
C GLN A 88 -0.38 -2.63 6.17
N GLY A 89 -0.06 -1.65 5.32
CA GLY A 89 -0.67 -1.53 3.99
C GLY A 89 -0.34 -2.69 3.08
N SER A 90 0.92 -3.13 3.05
CA SER A 90 1.34 -4.28 2.24
C SER A 90 0.81 -5.60 2.79
N LEU A 91 0.70 -5.73 4.12
CA LEU A 91 0.11 -6.89 4.78
C LEU A 91 -1.40 -6.99 4.49
N ALA A 92 -2.13 -5.87 4.51
CA ALA A 92 -3.53 -5.84 4.14
C ALA A 92 -3.76 -6.28 2.68
N ILE A 93 -2.87 -5.89 1.76
CA ILE A 93 -2.92 -6.38 0.38
C ILE A 93 -2.65 -7.89 0.35
N LEU A 94 -1.56 -8.34 0.96
CA LEU A 94 -1.15 -9.75 0.97
C LEU A 94 -2.26 -10.66 1.49
N ALA A 95 -2.92 -10.29 2.58
CA ALA A 95 -3.95 -11.08 3.24
C ALA A 95 -5.16 -11.38 2.34
N PHE A 96 -5.50 -10.47 1.44
CA PHE A 96 -6.66 -10.59 0.54
C PHE A 96 -6.29 -10.91 -0.91
N LEU A 97 -5.07 -11.42 -1.18
CA LEU A 97 -4.75 -12.03 -2.47
C LEU A 97 -5.44 -13.40 -2.62
N PRO A 98 -5.67 -13.87 -3.86
CA PRO A 98 -6.01 -15.27 -4.13
C PRO A 98 -5.00 -16.19 -3.45
N GLU A 99 -5.47 -17.36 -2.98
CA GLU A 99 -4.64 -18.24 -2.15
C GLU A 99 -3.33 -18.67 -2.82
N GLU A 100 -3.39 -19.11 -4.06
CA GLU A 100 -2.20 -19.54 -4.81
C GLU A 100 -1.19 -18.40 -5.00
N GLU A 101 -1.70 -17.19 -5.29
CA GLU A 101 -0.84 -16.01 -5.43
C GLU A 101 -0.24 -15.60 -4.08
N ARG A 102 -1.02 -15.65 -3.01
CA ARG A 102 -0.57 -15.34 -1.65
C ARG A 102 0.56 -16.28 -1.22
N GLU A 103 0.40 -17.58 -1.45
CA GLU A 103 1.44 -18.57 -1.14
C GLU A 103 2.71 -18.34 -1.96
N THR A 104 2.58 -17.99 -3.22
CA THR A 104 3.71 -17.64 -4.09
C THR A 104 4.43 -16.40 -3.58
N VAL A 105 3.68 -15.36 -3.20
CA VAL A 105 4.25 -14.12 -2.64
C VAL A 105 4.95 -14.37 -1.32
N ILE A 106 4.34 -15.14 -0.40
CA ILE A 106 4.95 -15.46 0.89
C ILE A 106 6.29 -16.16 0.66
N ARG A 107 6.32 -17.24 -0.13
CA ARG A 107 7.56 -17.98 -0.42
C ARG A 107 8.65 -17.11 -1.01
N TYR A 108 8.30 -16.25 -1.96
CA TYR A 108 9.26 -15.35 -2.60
C TYR A 108 9.80 -14.28 -1.64
N ASN A 109 8.93 -13.73 -0.79
CA ASN A 109 9.30 -12.63 0.09
C ASN A 109 9.93 -13.05 1.41
N LEU A 110 9.74 -14.28 1.89
CA LEU A 110 10.30 -14.73 3.18
C LEU A 110 11.80 -14.40 3.36
N PRO A 111 12.70 -14.66 2.38
CA PRO A 111 14.10 -14.26 2.52
C PRO A 111 14.31 -12.76 2.68
N ARG A 112 13.49 -11.95 2.01
CA ARG A 112 13.55 -10.47 2.04
C ARG A 112 13.01 -9.90 3.36
N LEU A 113 12.07 -10.60 4.01
CA LEU A 113 11.46 -10.18 5.26
C LEU A 113 12.39 -10.39 6.46
N LYS A 114 13.36 -11.31 6.37
CA LYS A 114 14.38 -11.53 7.40
C LYS A 114 15.24 -10.29 7.67
N ASP A 115 15.47 -9.48 6.65
CA ASP A 115 16.25 -8.24 6.76
C ASP A 115 15.58 -7.19 7.66
N PHE A 116 14.28 -7.32 7.90
CA PHE A 116 13.52 -6.42 8.76
C PHE A 116 13.38 -6.92 10.20
N HIS A 117 14.00 -8.07 10.58
CA HIS A 117 13.95 -8.71 11.90
C HIS A 117 12.52 -8.93 12.45
N LEU A 118 11.50 -8.86 11.61
CA LEU A 118 10.11 -8.75 12.03
C LEU A 118 9.30 -10.04 11.82
N TYR A 119 9.78 -10.95 10.98
CA TYR A 119 8.96 -12.07 10.57
C TYR A 119 9.74 -13.36 10.39
N ASP A 120 9.36 -14.38 11.13
CA ASP A 120 9.43 -15.75 10.66
C ASP A 120 8.14 -16.09 9.84
N GLU A 121 8.14 -17.20 9.17
CA GLU A 121 7.02 -17.63 8.34
C GLU A 121 5.73 -17.86 9.15
N VAL A 122 5.86 -18.40 10.36
CA VAL A 122 4.73 -18.73 11.24
C VAL A 122 4.02 -17.43 11.67
N LEU A 123 4.80 -16.44 12.06
CA LEU A 123 4.27 -15.13 12.46
C LEU A 123 3.58 -14.44 11.27
N LEU A 124 4.21 -14.43 10.09
CA LEU A 124 3.60 -13.82 8.90
C LEU A 124 2.28 -14.48 8.54
N ARG A 125 2.18 -15.81 8.58
CA ARG A 125 0.95 -16.55 8.30
C ARG A 125 -0.14 -16.26 9.32
N SER A 126 0.21 -16.23 10.60
CA SER A 126 -0.70 -15.85 11.69
C SER A 126 -1.25 -14.43 11.52
N GLU A 127 -0.39 -13.48 11.15
CA GLU A 127 -0.79 -12.10 10.87
C GLU A 127 -1.72 -12.02 9.65
N VAL A 128 -1.41 -12.73 8.58
CA VAL A 128 -2.27 -12.81 7.37
C VAL A 128 -3.66 -13.32 7.73
N GLU A 129 -3.74 -14.39 8.53
CA GLU A 129 -5.02 -14.95 8.97
C GLU A 129 -5.79 -13.98 9.87
N SER A 130 -5.10 -13.34 10.82
CA SER A 130 -5.69 -12.31 11.68
C SER A 130 -6.29 -11.17 10.86
N VAL A 131 -5.54 -10.67 9.86
CA VAL A 131 -6.01 -9.59 8.98
C VAL A 131 -7.22 -10.02 8.15
N ARG A 132 -7.26 -11.27 7.68
CA ARG A 132 -8.44 -11.81 6.94
C ARG A 132 -9.69 -11.85 7.81
N ASN A 133 -9.54 -12.27 9.07
CA ASN A 133 -10.64 -12.35 10.01
C ASN A 133 -11.15 -10.98 10.47
N LEU A 134 -10.25 -10.04 10.72
CA LEU A 134 -10.58 -8.68 11.18
C LEU A 134 -11.00 -7.75 10.03
N GLY A 135 -10.54 -8.00 8.81
CA GLY A 135 -10.74 -7.12 7.67
C GLY A 135 -9.85 -5.87 7.68
N TYR A 136 -8.81 -5.84 8.52
CA TYR A 136 -7.82 -4.77 8.57
C TYR A 136 -6.52 -5.27 9.20
N ALA A 137 -5.42 -4.62 8.87
CA ALA A 137 -4.12 -4.84 9.50
C ALA A 137 -3.85 -3.69 10.48
N ALA A 138 -3.52 -4.02 11.73
CA ALA A 138 -3.09 -3.04 12.73
C ALA A 138 -2.03 -3.65 13.64
N ARG A 139 -0.95 -2.90 13.87
CA ARG A 139 0.07 -3.24 14.85
C ARG A 139 0.38 -2.03 15.71
N ASN A 140 0.48 -2.25 17.01
CA ASN A 140 0.94 -1.23 17.95
C ASN A 140 2.45 -1.03 17.87
N THR A 141 3.18 -2.02 17.36
CA THR A 141 4.62 -1.92 17.06
C THR A 141 4.76 -1.90 15.54
N GLY A 142 5.01 -0.74 14.98
CA GLY A 142 5.30 -0.58 13.55
C GLY A 142 6.65 -1.19 13.17
N VAL A 143 7.05 -1.02 11.92
CA VAL A 143 8.41 -1.36 11.42
C VAL A 143 9.49 -0.59 12.20
N LEU A 144 9.11 0.54 12.79
CA LEU A 144 9.94 1.37 13.65
C LEU A 144 9.31 1.46 15.04
N GLU A 145 10.15 1.38 16.08
CA GLU A 145 9.76 1.56 17.46
C GLU A 145 9.08 2.93 17.67
N GLY A 146 8.00 2.96 18.45
CA GLY A 146 7.21 4.18 18.70
C GLY A 146 6.24 4.56 17.58
N MET A 147 6.23 3.83 16.46
CA MET A 147 5.27 4.04 15.38
C MET A 147 4.19 2.97 15.37
N ALA A 148 2.99 3.39 14.98
CA ALA A 148 1.86 2.52 14.75
C ALA A 148 1.26 2.76 13.37
N GLY A 149 0.62 1.75 12.83
CA GLY A 149 -0.08 1.85 11.56
C GLY A 149 -1.33 0.99 11.54
N LEU A 150 -2.26 1.41 10.69
CA LEU A 150 -3.46 0.65 10.38
C LEU A 150 -3.71 0.71 8.88
N ALA A 151 -4.14 -0.40 8.31
CA ALA A 151 -4.52 -0.43 6.91
C ALA A 151 -5.74 -1.30 6.67
N VAL A 152 -6.52 -0.92 5.66
CA VAL A 152 -7.63 -1.70 5.13
C VAL A 152 -7.41 -2.00 3.66
N PRO A 153 -7.77 -3.19 3.17
CA PRO A 153 -7.69 -3.50 1.76
C PRO A 153 -8.76 -2.75 0.96
N ILE A 154 -8.43 -2.34 -0.25
CA ILE A 154 -9.39 -1.95 -1.28
C ILE A 154 -9.62 -3.18 -2.14
N LEU A 155 -10.82 -3.74 -2.06
CA LEU A 155 -11.17 -4.98 -2.72
C LEU A 155 -11.83 -4.71 -4.07
N ASN A 156 -11.50 -5.52 -5.06
CA ASN A 156 -12.23 -5.57 -6.34
C ASN A 156 -13.56 -6.34 -6.18
N ARG A 157 -14.30 -6.49 -7.27
CA ARG A 157 -15.60 -7.19 -7.28
C ARG A 157 -15.50 -8.67 -6.91
N ASP A 158 -14.34 -9.28 -7.08
CA ASP A 158 -14.08 -10.69 -6.73
C ASP A 158 -13.67 -10.87 -5.25
N GLY A 159 -13.60 -9.77 -4.48
CA GLY A 159 -13.18 -9.78 -3.09
C GLY A 159 -11.66 -9.85 -2.88
N TYR A 160 -10.87 -9.61 -3.93
CA TYR A 160 -9.41 -9.60 -3.84
C TYR A 160 -8.85 -8.19 -3.70
N ALA A 161 -7.80 -8.05 -2.90
CA ALA A 161 -7.14 -6.76 -2.72
C ALA A 161 -6.35 -6.36 -3.97
N VAL A 162 -6.61 -5.14 -4.44
CA VAL A 162 -5.84 -4.47 -5.50
C VAL A 162 -4.93 -3.39 -4.93
N ALA A 163 -5.34 -2.82 -3.79
CA ALA A 163 -4.66 -1.74 -3.10
C ALA A 163 -5.00 -1.77 -1.61
N ALA A 164 -4.44 -0.83 -0.85
CA ALA A 164 -4.82 -0.58 0.54
C ALA A 164 -4.79 0.92 0.85
N LEU A 165 -5.73 1.35 1.71
CA LEU A 165 -5.65 2.61 2.44
C LEU A 165 -4.92 2.35 3.75
N SER A 166 -3.86 3.12 4.02
CA SER A 166 -3.08 2.98 5.23
C SER A 166 -2.91 4.32 5.94
N VAL A 167 -2.99 4.30 7.26
CA VAL A 167 -2.60 5.41 8.13
C VAL A 167 -1.33 5.04 8.86
N ALA A 168 -0.41 6.00 8.98
CA ALA A 168 0.75 5.90 9.84
C ALA A 168 0.75 7.05 10.85
N THR A 169 1.04 6.71 12.10
CA THR A 169 1.04 7.64 13.23
C THR A 169 1.99 7.13 14.33
N ILE A 170 2.12 7.86 15.41
CA ILE A 170 2.82 7.37 16.60
C ILE A 170 1.91 6.45 17.43
N SER A 171 2.53 5.53 18.19
CA SER A 171 1.79 4.51 18.94
C SER A 171 0.77 5.12 19.92
N ASP A 172 1.12 6.22 20.57
CA ASP A 172 0.23 6.91 21.52
C ASP A 172 -1.03 7.46 20.86
N ARG A 173 -1.00 7.75 19.57
CA ARG A 173 -2.16 8.26 18.81
C ARG A 173 -3.07 7.17 18.26
N LEU A 174 -2.64 5.92 18.23
CA LEU A 174 -3.42 4.79 17.73
C LEU A 174 -3.73 3.78 18.85
N GLY A 175 -4.08 4.30 20.02
CA GLY A 175 -4.46 3.50 21.18
C GLY A 175 -5.85 2.85 21.06
N PRO A 176 -6.22 1.99 22.03
CA PRO A 176 -7.47 1.21 22.00
C PRO A 176 -8.75 2.05 21.87
N SER A 177 -8.77 3.26 22.40
CA SER A 177 -9.94 4.16 22.32
C SER A 177 -10.15 4.75 20.94
N ARG A 178 -9.07 4.95 20.17
CA ARG A 178 -9.14 5.60 18.84
C ARG A 178 -9.18 4.59 17.70
N LEU A 179 -8.56 3.43 17.89
CA LEU A 179 -8.44 2.38 16.87
C LEU A 179 -9.79 2.04 16.19
N PRO A 180 -10.89 1.77 16.91
CA PRO A 180 -12.16 1.40 16.28
C PRO A 180 -12.70 2.47 15.33
N MET A 181 -12.60 3.74 15.70
CA MET A 181 -13.04 4.87 14.89
C MET A 181 -12.20 4.99 13.62
N VAL A 182 -10.87 4.82 13.72
CA VAL A 182 -9.97 4.87 12.54
C VAL A 182 -10.26 3.70 11.59
N VAL A 183 -10.46 2.49 12.13
CA VAL A 183 -10.85 1.30 11.34
C VAL A 183 -12.12 1.58 10.54
N GLU A 184 -13.16 2.08 11.22
CA GLU A 184 -14.46 2.34 10.60
C GLU A 184 -14.37 3.38 9.46
N LEU A 185 -13.64 4.46 9.69
CA LEU A 185 -13.43 5.50 8.67
C LEU A 185 -12.71 4.95 7.44
N LEU A 186 -11.62 4.18 7.62
CA LEU A 186 -10.89 3.61 6.50
C LEU A 186 -11.72 2.55 5.77
N LYS A 187 -12.43 1.67 6.50
CA LYS A 187 -13.31 0.65 5.90
C LYS A 187 -14.41 1.29 5.05
N ARG A 188 -15.04 2.34 5.55
CA ARG A 188 -16.08 3.07 4.81
C ARG A 188 -15.56 3.66 3.50
N GLU A 189 -14.40 4.30 3.52
CA GLU A 189 -13.80 4.87 2.31
C GLU A 189 -13.36 3.74 1.35
N ALA A 190 -12.74 2.67 1.81
CA ALA A 190 -12.34 1.54 0.99
C ALA A 190 -13.55 0.85 0.32
N ALA A 191 -14.65 0.67 1.04
CA ALA A 191 -15.90 0.10 0.53
C ALA A 191 -16.54 1.00 -0.55
N ALA A 192 -16.43 2.33 -0.43
CA ALA A 192 -16.92 3.26 -1.45
C ALA A 192 -16.06 3.28 -2.72
N ILE A 193 -14.77 2.94 -2.62
CA ILE A 193 -13.83 2.90 -3.74
C ILE A 193 -13.98 1.61 -4.55
N GLY A 194 -14.05 0.45 -3.90
CA GLY A 194 -14.02 -0.86 -4.53
C GLY A 194 -14.94 -1.03 -5.74
N PRO A 195 -16.25 -0.72 -5.65
CA PRO A 195 -17.18 -0.82 -6.77
C PRO A 195 -16.88 0.10 -7.96
N ARG A 196 -16.11 1.16 -7.74
CA ARG A 196 -15.74 2.18 -8.73
C ARG A 196 -14.41 1.89 -9.44
N LEU A 197 -13.71 0.84 -9.02
CA LEU A 197 -12.47 0.42 -9.67
C LEU A 197 -12.75 0.08 -11.14
N ASN A 198 -11.89 0.59 -12.01
CA ASN A 198 -11.91 0.20 -13.42
C ASN A 198 -11.25 -1.19 -13.55
N PRO A 199 -12.00 -2.24 -13.93
CA PRO A 199 -11.45 -3.59 -14.06
C PRO A 199 -10.39 -3.70 -15.18
N PHE A 200 -10.36 -2.72 -16.09
CA PHE A 200 -9.40 -2.63 -17.20
C PHE A 200 -8.18 -1.75 -16.87
N ASP A 201 -8.08 -1.20 -15.65
CA ASP A 201 -6.93 -0.40 -15.24
C ASP A 201 -5.67 -1.29 -15.25
N PRO A 202 -4.68 -0.96 -16.12
CA PRO A 202 -3.46 -1.77 -16.22
C PRO A 202 -2.65 -1.81 -14.91
N THR A 203 -2.83 -0.82 -14.03
CA THR A 203 -2.15 -0.78 -12.72
C THR A 203 -2.69 -1.85 -11.74
N LEU A 204 -3.89 -2.38 -12.01
CA LEU A 204 -4.55 -3.40 -11.19
C LEU A 204 -4.39 -4.82 -11.75
N ARG A 205 -3.71 -4.98 -12.89
CA ARG A 205 -3.52 -6.29 -13.52
C ARG A 205 -2.65 -7.19 -12.65
N ARG A 206 -3.07 -8.45 -12.54
CA ARG A 206 -2.30 -9.49 -11.87
C ARG A 206 -1.09 -9.87 -12.74
N PRO A 207 0.05 -10.22 -12.15
CA PRO A 207 1.22 -10.70 -12.92
C PRO A 207 0.89 -11.88 -13.84
N SER A 208 0.04 -12.82 -13.38
CA SER A 208 -0.44 -13.97 -14.16
C SER A 208 -1.24 -13.58 -15.42
N GLN A 209 -1.85 -12.38 -15.43
CA GLN A 209 -2.58 -11.86 -16.60
C GLN A 209 -1.68 -11.10 -17.58
N THR A 210 -0.47 -10.73 -17.14
CA THR A 210 0.47 -9.95 -17.95
C THR A 210 1.48 -10.83 -18.68
N PHE A 211 1.74 -12.04 -18.16
CA PHE A 211 2.74 -12.97 -18.71
C PHE A 211 2.15 -14.31 -19.18
N GLY A 212 0.82 -14.44 -19.20
CA GLY A 212 0.09 -15.57 -19.75
C GLY A 212 -0.21 -15.33 -21.23
N GLY A 213 0.80 -15.49 -22.06
CA GLY A 213 0.71 -15.50 -23.51
C GLY A 213 1.67 -16.52 -24.05
#